data_ea6c5ce332ec5da985fc182ceaa95545
#
_entry.id   ea6c5ce332ec5da985fc182ceaa95545
#
_cell.length_a   1.000
_cell.length_b   1.000
_cell.length_c   1.000
_cell.angle_alpha   90.00
_cell.angle_beta   90.00
_cell.angle_gamma   90.00
#
_symmetry.space_group_name_H-M   'P 1'
#
loop_
_entity.id
_entity.type
_entity.pdbx_description
1 polymer ?
#
loop_
_entity_poly.entity_id
_entity_poly.type
_entity_poly.pdbx_seq_one_letter_code
_entity_poly.pdbx_strand_id
1 'polypeptide(L)'
;MRICLLYASMSGNTEDMAIIIKKELEKEEIEVVMEEMDGYEVEKLTDFTGIILGSYTWGDGDLPYEVEEFEEELVHVDLSRIPAAVFGSGDRNYPSYCEAVHIFEKTLKKAGAVLVCSGFKNEFEPKNEEEIEACRHFAQQFSVALKERV
;
A
#
# COMPACT_ATOMS: atom_id res chain seq x y z
N MET A 1 14.45 -8.60 7.38
CA MET A 1 13.19 -7.81 7.41
C MET A 1 12.20 -8.38 6.42
N ARG A 2 10.97 -8.44 6.81
CA ARG A 2 9.91 -9.07 6.04
C ARG A 2 8.71 -8.13 5.92
N ILE A 3 8.35 -7.79 4.68
CA ILE A 3 7.28 -6.84 4.38
C ILE A 3 6.09 -7.58 3.80
N CYS A 4 4.89 -7.23 4.25
CA CYS A 4 3.66 -7.68 3.61
C CYS A 4 3.15 -6.56 2.70
N LEU A 5 3.06 -6.83 1.41
CA LEU A 5 2.52 -5.90 0.43
C LEU A 5 1.21 -6.48 -0.10
N LEU A 6 0.11 -5.82 0.24
CA LEU A 6 -1.22 -6.26 -0.19
C LEU A 6 -1.78 -5.24 -1.19
N TYR A 7 -2.44 -5.73 -2.23
CA TYR A 7 -2.99 -4.85 -3.24
C TYR A 7 -4.39 -5.27 -3.68
N ALA A 8 -5.14 -4.29 -4.18
CA ALA A 8 -6.40 -4.51 -4.86
C ALA A 8 -6.30 -3.85 -6.22
N SER A 9 -6.54 -4.60 -7.28
CA SER A 9 -6.39 -4.11 -8.65
C SER A 9 -7.52 -4.66 -9.52
N MET A 10 -8.18 -3.78 -10.26
CA MET A 10 -9.25 -4.19 -11.17
C MET A 10 -8.74 -4.38 -12.58
N SER A 11 -7.94 -3.44 -13.08
CA SER A 11 -7.44 -3.44 -14.46
C SER A 11 -5.92 -3.61 -14.54
N GLY A 12 -5.27 -3.95 -13.43
CA GLY A 12 -3.82 -4.18 -13.40
C GLY A 12 -2.99 -2.96 -13.03
N ASN A 13 -3.58 -1.78 -12.92
CA ASN A 13 -2.82 -0.56 -12.65
C ASN A 13 -2.13 -0.59 -11.28
N THR A 14 -2.88 -0.92 -10.24
CA THR A 14 -2.34 -1.01 -8.89
C THR A 14 -1.34 -2.17 -8.77
N GLU A 15 -1.63 -3.26 -9.43
CA GLU A 15 -0.73 -4.42 -9.43
C GLU A 15 0.61 -4.09 -10.08
N ASP A 16 0.60 -3.33 -11.18
CA ASP A 16 1.84 -2.90 -11.84
C ASP A 16 2.70 -2.05 -10.89
N MET A 17 2.07 -1.17 -10.12
CA MET A 17 2.77 -0.40 -9.10
C MET A 17 3.36 -1.33 -8.02
N ALA A 18 2.57 -2.29 -7.56
CA ALA A 18 2.99 -3.24 -6.53
C ALA A 18 4.23 -4.03 -6.96
N ILE A 19 4.26 -4.47 -8.21
CA ILE A 19 5.37 -5.24 -8.77
C ILE A 19 6.66 -4.40 -8.76
N ILE A 20 6.57 -3.13 -9.15
CA ILE A 20 7.73 -2.23 -9.16
C ILE A 20 8.25 -2.03 -7.73
N ILE A 21 7.33 -1.78 -6.80
CA ILE A 21 7.68 -1.55 -5.39
C ILE A 21 8.37 -2.80 -4.82
N LYS A 22 7.80 -3.98 -5.07
CA LYS A 22 8.38 -5.25 -4.59
C LYS A 22 9.80 -5.45 -5.10
N LYS A 23 10.02 -5.26 -6.41
CA LYS A 23 11.34 -5.43 -7.00
C LYS A 23 12.37 -4.48 -6.40
N GLU A 24 11.96 -3.25 -6.15
CA GLU A 24 12.86 -2.26 -5.57
C GLU A 24 13.24 -2.60 -4.13
N LEU A 25 12.28 -3.07 -3.33
CA LEU A 25 12.55 -3.51 -1.96
C LEU A 25 13.45 -4.73 -1.93
N GLU A 26 13.27 -5.66 -2.85
CA GLU A 26 14.10 -6.87 -2.93
C GLU A 26 15.56 -6.55 -3.27
N LYS A 27 15.82 -5.48 -3.99
CA LYS A 27 17.19 -5.01 -4.23
C LYS A 27 17.89 -4.61 -2.93
N GLU A 28 17.12 -4.24 -1.91
CA GLU A 28 17.64 -3.86 -0.60
C GLU A 28 17.67 -5.04 0.38
N GLU A 29 17.59 -6.25 -0.15
CA GLU A 29 17.61 -7.50 0.62
C GLU A 29 16.45 -7.61 1.62
N ILE A 30 15.31 -7.01 1.27
CA ILE A 30 14.08 -7.11 2.06
C ILE A 30 13.22 -8.19 1.44
N GLU A 31 12.77 -9.15 2.25
CA GLU A 31 11.82 -10.16 1.78
C GLU A 31 10.43 -9.53 1.67
N VAL A 32 9.76 -9.70 0.53
CA VAL A 32 8.43 -9.14 0.31
C VAL A 32 7.45 -10.27 0.00
N VAL A 33 6.42 -10.38 0.82
CA VAL A 33 5.29 -11.28 0.55
C VAL A 33 4.20 -10.42 -0.07
N MET A 34 3.90 -10.65 -1.34
CA MET A 34 2.90 -9.88 -2.08
C MET A 34 1.67 -10.73 -2.35
N GLU A 35 0.51 -10.27 -1.91
CA GLU A 35 -0.75 -10.98 -2.09
C GLU A 35 -1.88 -10.01 -2.35
N GLU A 36 -3.00 -10.53 -2.86
CA GLU A 36 -4.20 -9.74 -3.03
C GLU A 36 -4.81 -9.45 -1.66
N MET A 37 -5.36 -8.24 -1.52
CA MET A 37 -5.98 -7.78 -0.28
C MET A 37 -7.32 -8.49 -0.03
N ASP A 38 -8.05 -8.80 -1.10
CA ASP A 38 -9.34 -9.47 -1.01
C ASP A 38 -9.19 -10.83 -0.31
N GLY A 39 -9.91 -10.99 0.80
CA GLY A 39 -9.90 -12.25 1.55
C GLY A 39 -8.67 -12.46 2.43
N TYR A 40 -7.78 -11.49 2.53
CA TYR A 40 -6.60 -11.64 3.37
C TYR A 40 -6.95 -11.60 4.85
N GLU A 41 -6.38 -12.53 5.62
CA GLU A 41 -6.59 -12.59 7.06
C GLU A 41 -5.73 -11.54 7.76
N VAL A 42 -6.37 -10.49 8.28
CA VAL A 42 -5.67 -9.33 8.84
C VAL A 42 -4.75 -9.67 10.01
N GLU A 43 -5.05 -10.72 10.75
CA GLU A 43 -4.24 -11.14 11.91
C GLU A 43 -2.82 -11.52 11.50
N LYS A 44 -2.62 -11.97 10.27
CA LYS A 44 -1.29 -12.34 9.76
C LYS A 44 -0.36 -11.15 9.64
N LEU A 45 -0.91 -9.93 9.59
CA LEU A 45 -0.10 -8.73 9.45
C LEU A 45 0.86 -8.51 10.61
N THR A 46 0.52 -9.01 11.80
CA THR A 46 1.38 -8.84 12.98
C THR A 46 2.69 -9.62 12.88
N ASP A 47 2.82 -10.54 11.91
CA ASP A 47 4.04 -11.32 11.71
C ASP A 47 5.10 -10.59 10.86
N PHE A 48 4.77 -9.40 10.38
CA PHE A 48 5.65 -8.67 9.47
C PHE A 48 6.32 -7.48 10.16
N THR A 49 7.50 -7.10 9.66
CA THR A 49 8.22 -5.94 10.16
C THR A 49 7.74 -4.64 9.50
N GLY A 50 6.98 -4.75 8.44
CA GLY A 50 6.39 -3.59 7.77
C GLY A 50 5.23 -4.00 6.88
N ILE A 51 4.36 -3.04 6.59
CA ILE A 51 3.14 -3.26 5.81
C ILE A 51 3.02 -2.19 4.75
N ILE A 52 2.75 -2.61 3.50
CA ILE A 52 2.42 -1.68 2.42
C ILE A 52 1.09 -2.11 1.83
N LEU A 53 0.14 -1.18 1.76
CA LEU A 53 -1.18 -1.44 1.18
C LEU A 53 -1.34 -0.61 -0.08
N GLY A 54 -1.90 -1.21 -1.13
CA GLY A 54 -2.18 -0.52 -2.37
C GLY A 54 -3.58 -0.83 -2.88
N SER A 55 -4.30 0.20 -3.35
CA SER A 55 -5.65 0.01 -3.86
C SER A 55 -6.00 1.06 -4.91
N TYR A 56 -6.87 0.68 -5.84
CA TYR A 56 -7.53 1.66 -6.70
C TYR A 56 -8.71 2.27 -5.92
N THR A 57 -9.24 3.36 -6.45
CA THR A 57 -10.42 4.01 -5.88
C THR A 57 -11.60 3.75 -6.80
N TRP A 58 -12.73 3.31 -6.23
CA TRP A 58 -13.94 3.03 -6.99
C TRP A 58 -14.81 4.31 -7.07
N GLY A 59 -15.29 4.60 -8.27
CA GLY A 59 -16.18 5.72 -8.48
C GLY A 59 -15.63 7.02 -7.93
N ASP A 60 -16.45 7.77 -7.22
CA ASP A 60 -16.13 9.10 -6.73
C ASP A 60 -15.65 9.06 -5.26
N GLY A 61 -14.66 8.23 -4.98
CA GLY A 61 -14.01 8.24 -3.69
C GLY A 61 -14.30 7.07 -2.77
N ASP A 62 -14.87 5.99 -3.30
CA ASP A 62 -15.21 4.82 -2.49
C ASP A 62 -14.11 3.76 -2.55
N LEU A 63 -14.03 2.95 -1.50
CA LEU A 63 -13.21 1.77 -1.54
C LEU A 63 -13.81 0.75 -2.51
N PRO A 64 -12.95 -0.02 -3.22
CA PRO A 64 -13.45 -1.14 -3.98
C PRO A 64 -14.23 -2.10 -3.08
N TYR A 65 -15.33 -2.63 -3.61
CA TYR A 65 -16.19 -3.54 -2.85
C TYR A 65 -15.41 -4.72 -2.24
N GLU A 66 -14.47 -5.29 -3.01
CA GLU A 66 -13.74 -6.46 -2.56
C GLU A 66 -12.81 -6.23 -1.37
N VAL A 67 -12.54 -4.97 -1.00
CA VAL A 67 -11.66 -4.68 0.15
C VAL A 67 -12.37 -4.03 1.32
N GLU A 68 -13.69 -3.86 1.25
CA GLU A 68 -14.45 -3.25 2.35
C GLU A 68 -14.32 -4.06 3.64
N GLU A 69 -14.45 -5.38 3.54
CA GLU A 69 -14.34 -6.25 4.71
C GLU A 69 -12.93 -6.20 5.31
N PHE A 70 -11.91 -6.23 4.46
CA PHE A 70 -10.52 -6.14 4.92
C PHE A 70 -10.31 -4.84 5.71
N GLU A 71 -10.80 -3.73 5.19
CA GLU A 71 -10.63 -2.42 5.83
C GLU A 71 -11.36 -2.37 7.18
N GLU A 72 -12.57 -2.93 7.25
CA GLU A 72 -13.33 -2.98 8.49
C GLU A 72 -12.64 -3.82 9.56
N GLU A 73 -12.05 -4.94 9.16
CA GLU A 73 -11.36 -5.82 10.10
C GLU A 73 -10.00 -5.26 10.53
N LEU A 74 -9.35 -4.50 9.65
CA LEU A 74 -8.01 -3.98 9.87
C LEU A 74 -7.94 -3.10 11.13
N VAL A 75 -8.96 -2.32 11.39
CA VAL A 75 -8.99 -1.41 12.53
C VAL A 75 -8.95 -2.14 13.88
N HIS A 76 -9.30 -3.43 13.89
CA HIS A 76 -9.34 -4.23 15.12
C HIS A 76 -8.06 -5.03 15.40
N VAL A 77 -7.07 -4.95 14.50
CA VAL A 77 -5.79 -5.61 14.67
C VAL A 77 -4.83 -4.66 15.37
N ASP A 78 -4.06 -5.16 16.31
CA ASP A 78 -3.04 -4.34 16.97
C ASP A 78 -1.77 -4.31 16.11
N LEU A 79 -1.60 -3.22 15.37
CA LEU A 79 -0.43 -3.00 14.51
C LEU A 79 0.53 -2.00 15.15
N SER A 80 0.47 -1.87 16.48
CA SER A 80 1.27 -0.87 17.21
C SER A 80 2.74 -0.91 16.82
N ARG A 81 3.24 0.27 16.41
CA ARG A 81 4.64 0.50 16.03
C ARG A 81 5.10 -0.15 14.75
N ILE A 82 4.22 -0.84 14.01
CA ILE A 82 4.63 -1.43 12.72
C ILE A 82 4.70 -0.32 11.66
N PRO A 83 5.84 -0.14 10.99
CA PRO A 83 5.96 0.84 9.91
C PRO A 83 5.04 0.46 8.75
N ALA A 84 4.32 1.44 8.22
CA ALA A 84 3.38 1.20 7.14
C ALA A 84 3.39 2.34 6.14
N ALA A 85 2.94 2.06 4.92
CA ALA A 85 2.75 3.05 3.88
C ALA A 85 1.64 2.59 2.95
N VAL A 86 1.06 3.52 2.21
CA VAL A 86 -0.05 3.25 1.31
C VAL A 86 0.22 3.88 -0.05
N PHE A 87 -0.14 3.17 -1.11
CA PHE A 87 -0.09 3.69 -2.47
C PHE A 87 -1.40 3.38 -3.16
N GLY A 88 -1.64 4.01 -4.30
CA GLY A 88 -2.85 3.73 -5.04
C GLY A 88 -2.84 4.28 -6.45
N SER A 89 -3.68 3.70 -7.29
CA SER A 89 -3.94 4.20 -8.63
C SER A 89 -5.32 4.84 -8.66
N GLY A 90 -5.53 5.76 -9.59
CA GLY A 90 -6.81 6.44 -9.74
C GLY A 90 -6.94 7.13 -11.06
N ASP A 91 -8.01 7.88 -11.20
CA ASP A 91 -8.34 8.65 -12.40
C ASP A 91 -8.58 10.10 -11.96
N ARG A 92 -7.75 11.02 -12.47
CA ARG A 92 -7.83 12.44 -12.10
C ARG A 92 -9.11 13.13 -12.59
N ASN A 93 -9.88 12.46 -13.44
CA ASN A 93 -11.17 12.98 -13.87
C ASN A 93 -12.22 12.95 -12.75
N TYR A 94 -11.95 12.22 -11.68
CA TYR A 94 -12.83 12.17 -10.50
C TYR A 94 -12.33 13.13 -9.43
N PRO A 95 -13.25 13.88 -8.77
CA PRO A 95 -12.87 14.86 -7.74
C PRO A 95 -12.11 14.24 -6.56
N SER A 96 -12.43 13.00 -6.20
CA SER A 96 -11.79 12.31 -5.07
C SER A 96 -10.70 11.37 -5.55
N TYR A 97 -9.76 11.89 -6.32
CA TYR A 97 -8.64 11.15 -6.90
C TYR A 97 -7.86 10.39 -5.83
N CYS A 98 -7.73 9.07 -6.02
CA CYS A 98 -6.98 8.17 -5.12
C CYS A 98 -7.40 8.27 -3.66
N GLU A 99 -8.70 8.48 -3.40
CA GLU A 99 -9.20 8.58 -2.02
C GLU A 99 -8.96 7.32 -1.20
N ALA A 100 -8.88 6.14 -1.84
CA ALA A 100 -8.59 4.88 -1.14
C ALA A 100 -7.28 4.97 -0.37
N VAL A 101 -6.29 5.72 -0.87
CA VAL A 101 -5.01 5.92 -0.18
C VAL A 101 -5.25 6.55 1.19
N HIS A 102 -6.05 7.61 1.24
CA HIS A 102 -6.34 8.31 2.49
C HIS A 102 -7.15 7.46 3.47
N ILE A 103 -8.10 6.68 2.93
CA ILE A 103 -8.93 5.80 3.76
C ILE A 103 -8.04 4.77 4.46
N PHE A 104 -7.15 4.11 3.72
CA PHE A 104 -6.27 3.10 4.30
C PHE A 104 -5.23 3.71 5.25
N GLU A 105 -4.73 4.90 4.95
CA GLU A 105 -3.82 5.58 5.87
C GLU A 105 -4.51 5.84 7.23
N LYS A 106 -5.74 6.30 7.18
CA LYS A 106 -6.52 6.57 8.39
C LYS A 106 -6.75 5.29 9.18
N THR A 107 -7.11 4.21 8.49
CA THR A 107 -7.39 2.92 9.14
C THR A 107 -6.13 2.33 9.78
N LEU A 108 -5.00 2.40 9.08
CA LEU A 108 -3.71 1.94 9.62
C LEU A 108 -3.34 2.71 10.89
N LYS A 109 -3.54 4.02 10.90
CA LYS A 109 -3.27 4.83 12.09
C LYS A 109 -4.15 4.40 13.25
N LYS A 110 -5.43 4.14 13.01
CA LYS A 110 -6.35 3.67 14.04
C LYS A 110 -5.91 2.33 14.62
N ALA A 111 -5.31 1.49 13.80
CA ALA A 111 -4.79 0.18 14.24
C ALA A 111 -3.44 0.30 14.96
N GLY A 112 -2.86 1.48 15.03
CA GLY A 112 -1.61 1.73 15.74
C GLY A 112 -0.36 1.74 14.87
N ALA A 113 -0.48 1.49 13.58
CA ALA A 113 0.66 1.49 12.66
C ALA A 113 1.26 2.90 12.53
N VAL A 114 2.53 2.96 12.19
CA VAL A 114 3.25 4.23 12.00
C VAL A 114 3.44 4.46 10.51
N LEU A 115 2.80 5.48 9.96
CA LEU A 115 2.98 5.83 8.56
C LEU A 115 4.34 6.48 8.39
N VAL A 116 5.23 5.85 7.65
CA VAL A 116 6.63 6.30 7.50
C VAL A 116 6.91 7.01 6.18
N CYS A 117 5.95 7.01 5.26
CA CYS A 117 6.03 7.71 3.99
C CYS A 117 4.71 8.39 3.70
N SER A 118 4.74 9.48 2.92
CA SER A 118 3.52 10.07 2.39
C SER A 118 2.87 9.09 1.42
N GLY A 119 1.55 9.05 1.39
CA GLY A 119 0.82 8.20 0.46
C GLY A 119 1.20 8.51 -0.98
N PHE A 120 1.44 7.46 -1.76
CA PHE A 120 1.87 7.60 -3.15
C PHE A 120 0.70 7.34 -4.09
N LYS A 121 0.49 8.26 -5.02
CA LYS A 121 -0.63 8.21 -5.97
C LYS A 121 -0.12 8.25 -7.40
N ASN A 122 -0.74 7.46 -8.27
CA ASN A 122 -0.43 7.50 -9.69
C ASN A 122 -1.72 7.43 -10.49
N GLU A 123 -1.79 8.20 -11.58
CA GLU A 123 -2.93 8.13 -12.49
C GLU A 123 -2.74 6.93 -13.40
N PHE A 124 -3.64 5.96 -13.32
CA PHE A 124 -3.59 4.70 -14.05
C PHE A 124 -2.28 3.92 -13.75
N GLU A 125 -1.78 3.14 -14.70
CA GLU A 125 -0.52 2.41 -14.54
C GLU A 125 0.68 3.37 -14.66
N PRO A 126 1.84 3.02 -14.09
CA PRO A 126 3.07 3.79 -14.34
C PRO A 126 3.47 3.59 -15.80
N LYS A 127 3.24 4.60 -16.63
CA LYS A 127 3.33 4.47 -18.08
C LYS A 127 4.59 5.03 -18.72
N ASN A 128 5.41 5.73 -17.95
CA ASN A 128 6.65 6.31 -18.47
C ASN A 128 7.74 6.21 -17.41
N GLU A 129 8.96 6.55 -17.81
CA GLU A 129 10.12 6.42 -16.92
C GLU A 129 9.98 7.26 -15.66
N GLU A 130 9.43 8.45 -15.76
CA GLU A 130 9.22 9.34 -14.62
C GLU A 130 8.28 8.71 -13.59
N GLU A 131 7.18 8.12 -14.05
CA GLU A 131 6.21 7.48 -13.14
C GLU A 131 6.78 6.20 -12.53
N ILE A 132 7.54 5.44 -13.30
CA ILE A 132 8.20 4.23 -12.80
C ILE A 132 9.22 4.60 -11.72
N GLU A 133 10.02 5.66 -11.96
CA GLU A 133 11.00 6.13 -10.97
C GLU A 133 10.31 6.65 -9.70
N ALA A 134 9.13 7.26 -9.82
CA ALA A 134 8.36 7.70 -8.66
C ALA A 134 7.95 6.50 -7.79
N CYS A 135 7.54 5.38 -8.41
CA CYS A 135 7.25 4.14 -7.68
C CYS A 135 8.49 3.62 -6.96
N ARG A 136 9.64 3.61 -7.64
CA ARG A 136 10.90 3.16 -7.05
C ARG A 136 11.29 4.05 -5.88
N HIS A 137 11.11 5.35 -6.03
CA HIS A 137 11.43 6.31 -4.98
C HIS A 137 10.58 6.08 -3.72
N PHE A 138 9.28 5.82 -3.90
CA PHE A 138 8.39 5.47 -2.80
C PHE A 138 8.93 4.24 -2.04
N ALA A 139 9.30 3.20 -2.79
CA ALA A 139 9.86 1.98 -2.19
C ALA A 139 11.16 2.26 -1.45
N GLN A 140 12.03 3.10 -2.02
CA GLN A 140 13.30 3.46 -1.40
C GLN A 140 13.09 4.22 -0.10
N GLN A 141 12.14 5.16 -0.08
CA GLN A 141 11.80 5.90 1.14
C GLN A 141 11.33 4.95 2.24
N PHE A 142 10.48 3.98 1.86
CA PHE A 142 10.02 2.98 2.83
C PHE A 142 11.17 2.14 3.35
N SER A 143 12.06 1.69 2.48
CA SER A 143 13.23 0.90 2.84
C SER A 143 14.12 1.63 3.84
N VAL A 144 14.42 2.89 3.59
CA VAL A 144 15.24 3.71 4.48
C VAL A 144 14.57 3.83 5.85
N ALA A 145 13.28 4.17 5.88
CA ALA A 145 12.55 4.33 7.13
C ALA A 145 12.50 3.02 7.92
N LEU A 146 12.34 1.88 7.22
CA LEU A 146 12.31 0.58 7.85
C LEU A 146 13.65 0.24 8.52
N LYS A 147 14.75 0.49 7.82
CA LYS A 147 16.10 0.21 8.33
C LYS A 147 16.47 1.08 9.53
N GLU A 148 15.98 2.32 9.55
CA GLU A 148 16.24 3.23 10.68
C GLU A 148 15.54 2.81 11.96
N ARG A 149 14.51 1.96 11.87
CA ARG A 149 13.74 1.51 13.03
C ARG A 149 14.24 0.20 13.64
N VAL A 150 15.24 -0.38 13.05
CA VAL A 150 15.81 -1.66 13.51
C VAL A 150 16.88 -1.46 14.59
#